data_8d5e4fea7fd337922fce5ed6ad1c9311
#
_entry.id   8d5e4fea7fd337922fce5ed6ad1c9311
#
_cell.length_a   1.000
_cell.length_b   1.000
_cell.length_c   1.000
_cell.angle_alpha   90.00
_cell.angle_beta   90.00
_cell.angle_gamma   90.00
#
_symmetry.space_group_name_H-M   'P 1'
#
loop_
_entity.id
_entity.type
_entity.pdbx_description
1 polymer ?
#
loop_
_entity_poly.entity_id
_entity_poly.type
_entity_poly.pdbx_seq_one_letter_code
_entity_poly.pdbx_strand_id
1 'polypeptide(L)'
;SQSYVAVNSPPDKEKNIEFVTLAKLMAGGKVKVPGVIYFDETMGFILLEDFGDTLLLSELTAENADAYYHKVVASLLDIQQLKHSGGEIFSLANYAKLLIDEMNLFKQWFVADMLEYTLSEQELALIDQVFELLVNSAQQQPQVFVHRDFHARNLMVLDSNEIGVIDFQDAVIGPITYDLVSLY
;
A
#
# COMPACT_ATOMS: atom_id res chain seq x y z
N SER A 1 24.89 -9.62 -15.26
CA SER A 1 24.52 -8.35 -15.93
C SER A 1 23.55 -7.62 -15.04
N GLN A 2 23.69 -6.31 -14.92
CA GLN A 2 22.77 -5.49 -14.18
C GLN A 2 21.58 -5.16 -15.09
N SER A 3 20.37 -5.41 -14.61
CA SER A 3 19.11 -5.10 -15.30
C SER A 3 18.40 -3.92 -14.62
N TYR A 4 17.49 -3.30 -15.37
CA TYR A 4 16.69 -2.17 -14.90
C TYR A 4 15.27 -2.27 -15.45
N VAL A 5 14.31 -1.73 -14.71
CA VAL A 5 12.93 -1.61 -15.15
C VAL A 5 12.68 -0.19 -15.66
N ALA A 6 12.29 -0.06 -16.93
CA ALA A 6 11.90 1.21 -17.53
C ALA A 6 10.37 1.34 -17.50
N VAL A 7 9.88 2.38 -16.82
CA VAL A 7 8.45 2.68 -16.67
C VAL A 7 8.10 3.89 -17.52
N ASN A 8 7.08 3.75 -18.36
CA ASN A 8 6.44 4.86 -19.06
C ASN A 8 5.15 5.22 -18.30
N SER A 9 5.19 6.34 -17.58
CA SER A 9 4.17 6.75 -16.62
C SER A 9 3.72 8.18 -16.94
N PRO A 10 2.73 8.37 -17.86
CA PRO A 10 2.31 9.70 -18.31
C PRO A 10 1.91 10.60 -17.13
N PRO A 11 2.49 11.81 -17.00
CA PRO A 11 2.30 12.67 -15.81
C PRO A 11 0.88 13.19 -15.60
N ASP A 12 0.05 13.15 -16.63
CA ASP A 12 -1.36 13.53 -16.58
C ASP A 12 -2.28 12.44 -16.01
N LYS A 13 -1.74 11.22 -15.83
CA LYS A 13 -2.49 10.04 -15.37
C LYS A 13 -1.96 9.44 -14.08
N GLU A 14 -0.67 9.60 -13.81
CA GLU A 14 0.01 8.88 -12.75
C GLU A 14 0.66 9.83 -11.73
N LYS A 15 0.77 9.36 -10.48
CA LYS A 15 1.33 10.11 -9.36
C LYS A 15 2.85 9.92 -9.25
N ASN A 16 3.59 10.34 -10.28
CA ASN A 16 5.03 10.08 -10.39
C ASN A 16 5.88 10.74 -9.29
N ILE A 17 5.52 11.97 -8.91
CA ILE A 17 6.24 12.71 -7.86
C ILE A 17 6.06 12.00 -6.50
N GLU A 18 4.84 11.57 -6.21
CA GLU A 18 4.50 10.81 -5.01
C GLU A 18 5.28 9.49 -4.97
N PHE A 19 5.28 8.73 -6.07
CA PHE A 19 6.05 7.49 -6.19
C PHE A 19 7.54 7.71 -5.88
N VAL A 20 8.18 8.68 -6.56
CA VAL A 20 9.61 8.96 -6.38
C VAL A 20 9.91 9.46 -4.97
N THR A 21 9.02 10.27 -4.38
CA THR A 21 9.16 10.77 -3.01
C THR A 21 9.06 9.63 -2.00
N LEU A 22 8.07 8.74 -2.16
CA LEU A 22 7.89 7.57 -1.33
C LEU A 22 9.07 6.60 -1.43
N ALA A 23 9.55 6.31 -2.64
CA ALA A 23 10.71 5.46 -2.85
C ALA A 23 11.94 5.96 -2.07
N LYS A 24 12.22 7.27 -2.15
CA LYS A 24 13.33 7.88 -1.40
C LYS A 24 13.13 7.83 0.11
N LEU A 25 11.91 8.07 0.59
CA LEU A 25 11.57 8.02 2.00
C LEU A 25 11.75 6.61 2.56
N MET A 26 11.22 5.60 1.88
CA MET A 26 11.30 4.19 2.28
C MET A 26 12.76 3.70 2.29
N ALA A 27 13.52 3.98 1.24
CA ALA A 27 14.94 3.64 1.17
C ALA A 27 15.76 4.28 2.31
N GLY A 28 15.45 5.54 2.66
CA GLY A 28 16.05 6.24 3.81
C GLY A 28 15.69 5.62 5.16
N GLY A 29 14.54 4.95 5.26
CA GLY A 29 14.05 4.24 6.44
C GLY A 29 14.42 2.75 6.49
N LYS A 30 15.37 2.30 5.67
CA LYS A 30 15.83 0.89 5.56
C LYS A 30 14.84 -0.07 4.91
N VAL A 31 13.73 0.39 4.38
CA VAL A 31 12.80 -0.44 3.62
C VAL A 31 13.42 -0.73 2.25
N LYS A 32 13.49 -1.99 1.86
CA LYS A 32 13.98 -2.37 0.52
C LYS A 32 12.89 -2.11 -0.50
N VAL A 33 13.05 -1.05 -1.27
CA VAL A 33 12.21 -0.70 -2.43
C VAL A 33 13.09 -0.51 -3.66
N PRO A 34 12.56 -0.68 -4.89
CA PRO A 34 13.33 -0.43 -6.10
C PRO A 34 13.93 0.97 -6.11
N GLY A 35 15.26 1.04 -6.20
CA GLY A 35 15.97 2.31 -6.28
C GLY A 35 15.58 3.08 -7.54
N VAL A 36 15.25 4.39 -7.41
CA VAL A 36 15.01 5.27 -8.55
C VAL A 36 16.35 5.72 -9.11
N ILE A 37 16.72 5.18 -10.27
CA ILE A 37 18.00 5.48 -10.95
C ILE A 37 17.90 6.77 -11.75
N TYR A 38 16.77 6.98 -12.42
CA TYR A 38 16.49 8.17 -13.22
C TYR A 38 14.99 8.48 -13.21
N PHE A 39 14.66 9.76 -13.23
CA PHE A 39 13.29 10.24 -13.32
C PHE A 39 13.21 11.48 -14.20
N ASP A 40 12.40 11.43 -15.25
CA ASP A 40 12.00 12.57 -16.06
C ASP A 40 10.56 12.94 -15.73
N GLU A 41 10.38 13.99 -14.94
CA GLU A 41 9.07 14.46 -14.49
C GLU A 41 8.21 14.97 -15.67
N THR A 42 8.83 15.55 -16.69
CA THR A 42 8.11 16.14 -17.83
C THR A 42 7.57 15.06 -18.76
N MET A 43 8.38 14.06 -19.04
CA MET A 43 8.03 12.96 -19.95
C MET A 43 7.38 11.78 -19.24
N GLY A 44 7.48 11.69 -17.91
CA GLY A 44 6.97 10.59 -17.12
C GLY A 44 7.76 9.29 -17.29
N PHE A 45 9.06 9.36 -17.58
CA PHE A 45 9.92 8.19 -17.63
C PHE A 45 10.63 7.98 -16.31
N ILE A 46 10.51 6.76 -15.78
CA ILE A 46 11.20 6.35 -14.56
C ILE A 46 12.06 5.13 -14.88
N LEU A 47 13.32 5.14 -14.46
CA LEU A 47 14.22 3.99 -14.51
C LEU A 47 14.45 3.51 -13.08
N LEU A 48 14.09 2.26 -12.83
CA LEU A 48 14.15 1.63 -11.52
C LEU A 48 15.19 0.52 -11.47
N GLU A 49 15.69 0.25 -10.28
CA GLU A 49 16.36 -0.99 -9.96
C GLU A 49 15.44 -2.17 -10.25
N ASP A 50 16.01 -3.23 -10.83
CA ASP A 50 15.28 -4.46 -11.12
C ASP A 50 15.48 -5.44 -9.95
N PHE A 51 14.39 -5.80 -9.29
CA PHE A 51 14.36 -6.79 -8.20
C PHE A 51 14.21 -8.22 -8.69
N GLY A 52 14.19 -8.44 -10.01
CA GLY A 52 13.92 -9.74 -10.62
C GLY A 52 12.44 -10.10 -10.66
N ASP A 53 12.14 -11.40 -10.74
CA ASP A 53 10.77 -11.89 -10.98
C ASP A 53 10.21 -12.75 -9.83
N THR A 54 10.93 -12.87 -8.70
CA THR A 54 10.58 -13.80 -7.62
C THR A 54 9.65 -13.14 -6.62
N LEU A 55 8.34 -13.34 -6.79
CA LEU A 55 7.34 -12.91 -5.82
C LEU A 55 7.32 -13.83 -4.60
N LEU A 56 7.14 -13.25 -3.41
CA LEU A 56 7.04 -14.02 -2.16
C LEU A 56 5.93 -15.09 -2.24
N LEU A 57 4.79 -14.76 -2.85
CA LEU A 57 3.69 -15.71 -3.00
C LEU A 57 4.10 -17.01 -3.69
N SER A 58 4.98 -16.94 -4.69
CA SER A 58 5.45 -18.13 -5.44
C SER A 58 6.46 -18.97 -4.67
N GLU A 59 7.11 -18.39 -3.66
CA GLU A 59 8.13 -19.06 -2.83
C GLU A 59 7.57 -19.68 -1.56
N LEU A 60 6.36 -19.28 -1.13
CA LEU A 60 5.79 -19.75 0.13
C LEU A 60 5.42 -21.24 0.09
N THR A 61 5.92 -21.98 1.06
CA THR A 61 5.54 -23.37 1.38
C THR A 61 5.24 -23.48 2.86
N ALA A 62 4.62 -24.58 3.29
CA ALA A 62 4.35 -24.84 4.69
C ALA A 62 5.64 -24.88 5.55
N GLU A 63 6.77 -25.30 4.96
CA GLU A 63 8.05 -25.47 5.64
C GLU A 63 8.82 -24.15 5.81
N ASN A 64 8.62 -23.17 4.92
CA ASN A 64 9.39 -21.91 4.91
C ASN A 64 8.58 -20.68 5.29
N ALA A 65 7.25 -20.77 5.37
CA ALA A 65 6.35 -19.66 5.63
C ALA A 65 6.75 -18.86 6.88
N ASP A 66 7.00 -19.52 8.01
CA ASP A 66 7.39 -18.86 9.26
C ASP A 66 8.66 -18.00 9.08
N ALA A 67 9.66 -18.53 8.38
CA ALA A 67 10.91 -17.81 8.15
C ALA A 67 10.73 -16.57 7.27
N TYR A 68 9.88 -16.66 6.24
CA TYR A 68 9.56 -15.52 5.39
C TYR A 68 8.70 -14.50 6.13
N TYR A 69 7.65 -14.91 6.84
CA TYR A 69 6.78 -13.99 7.56
C TYR A 69 7.52 -13.25 8.68
N HIS A 70 8.54 -13.84 9.32
CA HIS A 70 9.39 -13.09 10.24
C HIS A 70 10.12 -11.92 9.55
N LYS A 71 10.62 -12.12 8.33
CA LYS A 71 11.26 -11.04 7.56
C LYS A 71 10.25 -10.00 7.07
N VAL A 72 9.09 -10.45 6.64
CA VAL A 72 8.00 -9.59 6.19
C VAL A 72 7.51 -8.68 7.32
N VAL A 73 7.31 -9.24 8.53
CA VAL A 73 6.93 -8.44 9.70
C VAL A 73 8.03 -7.45 10.08
N ALA A 74 9.31 -7.84 9.98
CA ALA A 74 10.41 -6.90 10.21
C ALA A 74 10.37 -5.74 9.20
N SER A 75 10.15 -6.02 7.91
CA SER A 75 9.98 -4.99 6.88
C SER A 75 8.76 -4.09 7.13
N LEU A 76 7.64 -4.66 7.58
CA LEU A 76 6.46 -3.89 7.97
C LEU A 76 6.74 -2.95 9.13
N LEU A 77 7.48 -3.41 10.15
CA LEU A 77 7.90 -2.55 11.27
C LEU A 77 8.79 -1.39 10.82
N ASP A 78 9.68 -1.63 9.85
CA ASP A 78 10.50 -0.55 9.28
C ASP A 78 9.62 0.47 8.54
N ILE A 79 8.59 0.02 7.79
CA ILE A 79 7.61 0.91 7.15
C ILE A 79 6.85 1.73 8.20
N GLN A 80 6.34 1.09 9.24
CA GLN A 80 5.56 1.77 10.28
C GLN A 80 6.37 2.77 11.11
N GLN A 81 7.71 2.63 11.15
CA GLN A 81 8.62 3.55 11.83
C GLN A 81 9.06 4.73 10.96
N LEU A 82 8.68 4.78 9.69
CA LEU A 82 9.03 5.90 8.81
C LEU A 82 8.53 7.21 9.41
N LYS A 83 9.43 8.19 9.50
CA LYS A 83 9.08 9.53 9.96
C LYS A 83 8.73 10.38 8.75
N HIS A 84 7.47 10.79 8.67
CA HIS A 84 7.07 11.77 7.67
C HIS A 84 7.27 13.19 8.23
N SER A 85 7.99 14.02 7.51
CA SER A 85 8.07 15.46 7.77
C SER A 85 6.91 16.17 7.05
N GLY A 86 5.70 16.01 7.61
CA GLY A 86 4.47 16.74 7.28
C GLY A 86 4.40 17.44 5.92
N GLY A 87 3.99 16.75 4.87
CA GLY A 87 3.60 17.30 3.60
C GLY A 87 2.14 16.93 3.30
N GLU A 88 1.48 17.64 2.41
CA GLU A 88 0.10 17.37 1.99
C GLU A 88 -0.09 15.95 1.42
N ILE A 89 0.98 15.34 0.91
CA ILE A 89 1.00 13.98 0.34
C ILE A 89 0.57 12.93 1.38
N PHE A 90 0.81 13.16 2.68
CA PHE A 90 0.57 12.20 3.77
C PHE A 90 -0.41 12.72 4.82
N SER A 91 -1.43 13.48 4.41
CA SER A 91 -2.39 14.06 5.34
C SER A 91 -3.32 13.02 5.95
N LEU A 92 -3.35 12.92 7.28
CA LEU A 92 -4.31 12.12 8.05
C LEU A 92 -5.78 12.46 7.72
N ALA A 93 -6.05 13.70 7.34
CA ALA A 93 -7.41 14.14 7.00
C ALA A 93 -7.97 13.42 5.77
N ASN A 94 -7.12 12.96 4.86
CA ASN A 94 -7.52 12.23 3.67
C ASN A 94 -7.82 10.76 3.95
N TYR A 95 -7.29 10.19 5.05
CA TYR A 95 -7.45 8.77 5.34
C TYR A 95 -8.90 8.40 5.74
N ALA A 96 -9.56 9.19 6.56
CA ALA A 96 -10.96 8.93 6.92
C ALA A 96 -11.87 8.96 5.69
N LYS A 97 -11.65 9.93 4.79
CA LYS A 97 -12.37 9.99 3.51
C LYS A 97 -12.08 8.77 2.65
N LEU A 98 -10.82 8.37 2.55
CA LEU A 98 -10.39 7.19 1.79
C LEU A 98 -11.12 5.93 2.29
N LEU A 99 -11.18 5.70 3.61
CA LEU A 99 -11.90 4.56 4.18
C LEU A 99 -13.40 4.59 3.83
N ILE A 100 -14.05 5.75 3.90
CA ILE A 100 -15.46 5.89 3.54
C ILE A 100 -15.65 5.61 2.05
N ASP A 101 -14.78 6.13 1.20
CA ASP A 101 -14.85 5.93 -0.24
C ASP A 101 -14.70 4.42 -0.59
N GLU A 102 -13.73 3.73 0.03
CA GLU A 102 -13.54 2.28 -0.12
C GLU A 102 -14.75 1.47 0.39
N MET A 103 -15.27 1.79 1.56
CA MET A 103 -16.45 1.10 2.11
C MET A 103 -17.71 1.35 1.26
N ASN A 104 -17.83 2.50 0.60
CA ASN A 104 -18.93 2.77 -0.31
C ASN A 104 -18.95 1.84 -1.54
N LEU A 105 -17.80 1.28 -1.94
CA LEU A 105 -17.73 0.25 -2.99
C LEU A 105 -18.58 -0.97 -2.63
N PHE A 106 -18.71 -1.31 -1.34
CA PHE A 106 -19.60 -2.36 -0.88
C PHE A 106 -21.05 -2.10 -1.29
N LYS A 107 -21.55 -0.87 -1.07
CA LYS A 107 -22.93 -0.51 -1.44
C LYS A 107 -23.13 -0.58 -2.97
N GLN A 108 -22.14 -0.09 -3.71
CA GLN A 108 -22.22 0.00 -5.16
C GLN A 108 -22.05 -1.36 -5.83
N TRP A 109 -20.91 -2.02 -5.59
CA TRP A 109 -20.55 -3.22 -6.35
C TRP A 109 -21.16 -4.49 -5.78
N PHE A 110 -21.18 -4.64 -4.46
CA PHE A 110 -21.69 -5.86 -3.87
C PHE A 110 -23.21 -5.83 -3.76
N VAL A 111 -23.78 -4.76 -3.19
CA VAL A 111 -25.24 -4.72 -2.92
C VAL A 111 -26.02 -4.39 -4.19
N ALA A 112 -25.66 -3.31 -4.90
CA ALA A 112 -26.43 -2.87 -6.05
C ALA A 112 -26.15 -3.71 -7.29
N ASP A 113 -24.87 -3.92 -7.65
CA ASP A 113 -24.51 -4.57 -8.92
C ASP A 113 -24.53 -6.10 -8.82
N MET A 114 -23.92 -6.69 -7.78
CA MET A 114 -23.80 -8.14 -7.67
C MET A 114 -25.08 -8.81 -7.15
N LEU A 115 -25.71 -8.21 -6.12
CA LEU A 115 -26.96 -8.74 -5.54
C LEU A 115 -28.21 -8.20 -6.23
N GLU A 116 -28.09 -7.21 -7.12
CA GLU A 116 -29.20 -6.50 -7.78
C GLU A 116 -30.24 -5.99 -6.75
N TYR A 117 -29.76 -5.60 -5.55
CA TYR A 117 -30.60 -5.19 -4.44
C TYR A 117 -30.60 -3.67 -4.28
N THR A 118 -31.79 -3.07 -4.20
CA THR A 118 -31.95 -1.64 -3.93
C THR A 118 -32.18 -1.41 -2.44
N LEU A 119 -31.22 -0.77 -1.78
CA LEU A 119 -31.31 -0.41 -0.37
C LEU A 119 -32.42 0.63 -0.14
N SER A 120 -33.23 0.43 0.89
CA SER A 120 -34.15 1.45 1.41
C SER A 120 -33.36 2.56 2.13
N GLU A 121 -33.99 3.72 2.37
CA GLU A 121 -33.39 4.83 3.12
C GLU A 121 -32.96 4.41 4.54
N GLN A 122 -33.72 3.53 5.18
CA GLN A 122 -33.39 3.03 6.53
C GLN A 122 -32.15 2.12 6.51
N GLU A 123 -32.02 1.25 5.51
CA GLU A 123 -30.85 0.38 5.34
C GLU A 123 -29.61 1.18 4.99
N LEU A 124 -29.71 2.19 4.11
CA LEU A 124 -28.63 3.11 3.82
C LEU A 124 -28.14 3.83 5.08
N ALA A 125 -29.08 4.38 5.87
CA ALA A 125 -28.73 5.07 7.11
C ALA A 125 -28.04 4.15 8.13
N LEU A 126 -28.48 2.88 8.21
CA LEU A 126 -27.86 1.88 9.08
C LEU A 126 -26.42 1.55 8.64
N ILE A 127 -26.22 1.34 7.34
CA ILE A 127 -24.89 1.06 6.78
C ILE A 127 -23.94 2.25 7.03
N ASP A 128 -24.42 3.48 6.81
CA ASP A 128 -23.63 4.68 7.03
C ASP A 128 -23.23 4.84 8.50
N GLN A 129 -24.12 4.57 9.44
CA GLN A 129 -23.80 4.55 10.88
C GLN A 129 -22.71 3.50 11.22
N VAL A 130 -22.80 2.31 10.61
CA VAL A 130 -21.76 1.27 10.80
C VAL A 130 -20.44 1.73 10.22
N PHE A 131 -20.42 2.33 9.03
CA PHE A 131 -19.21 2.86 8.41
C PHE A 131 -18.54 3.95 9.27
N GLU A 132 -19.33 4.90 9.80
CA GLU A 132 -18.83 5.91 10.73
C GLU A 132 -18.20 5.28 11.99
N LEU A 133 -18.83 4.26 12.56
CA LEU A 133 -18.31 3.55 13.72
C LEU A 133 -16.97 2.87 13.40
N LEU A 134 -16.85 2.22 12.24
CA LEU A 134 -15.61 1.57 11.79
C LEU A 134 -14.49 2.58 11.56
N VAL A 135 -14.79 3.71 10.88
CA VAL A 135 -13.81 4.79 10.65
C VAL A 135 -13.33 5.38 11.98
N ASN A 136 -14.25 5.66 12.89
CA ASN A 136 -13.88 6.18 14.22
C ASN A 136 -12.99 5.19 14.99
N SER A 137 -13.30 3.89 14.94
CA SER A 137 -12.46 2.86 15.54
C SER A 137 -11.07 2.80 14.92
N ALA A 138 -10.96 2.88 13.59
CA ALA A 138 -9.70 2.90 12.88
C ALA A 138 -8.85 4.14 13.23
N GLN A 139 -9.49 5.31 13.34
CA GLN A 139 -8.81 6.57 13.69
C GLN A 139 -8.30 6.61 15.14
N GLN A 140 -8.90 5.84 16.06
CA GLN A 140 -8.45 5.73 17.45
C GLN A 140 -7.20 4.88 17.63
N GLN A 141 -6.84 4.07 16.62
CA GLN A 141 -5.60 3.30 16.65
C GLN A 141 -4.38 4.22 16.48
N PRO A 142 -3.17 3.80 16.92
CA PRO A 142 -1.94 4.46 16.54
C PRO A 142 -1.86 4.61 15.02
N GLN A 143 -1.57 5.83 14.56
CA GLN A 143 -1.48 6.14 13.14
C GLN A 143 -0.02 6.06 12.71
N VAL A 144 0.25 5.23 11.72
CA VAL A 144 1.59 4.92 11.20
C VAL A 144 1.60 5.00 9.67
N PHE A 145 2.76 4.84 9.07
CA PHE A 145 2.85 4.62 7.64
C PHE A 145 2.21 3.28 7.26
N VAL A 146 1.29 3.29 6.31
CA VAL A 146 0.53 2.14 5.81
C VAL A 146 0.74 2.02 4.31
N HIS A 147 1.13 0.85 3.86
CA HIS A 147 1.36 0.52 2.45
C HIS A 147 0.05 0.40 1.65
N ARG A 148 -1.02 -0.08 2.30
CA ARG A 148 -2.37 -0.41 1.83
C ARG A 148 -2.49 -1.77 1.15
N ASP A 149 -1.52 -2.16 0.34
CA ASP A 149 -1.51 -3.43 -0.38
C ASP A 149 -0.32 -4.31 0.04
N PHE A 150 -0.09 -4.41 1.37
CA PHE A 150 1.04 -5.16 1.93
C PHE A 150 0.74 -6.66 2.02
N HIS A 151 0.84 -7.35 0.90
CA HIS A 151 0.58 -8.79 0.79
C HIS A 151 1.63 -9.48 -0.09
N ALA A 152 1.65 -10.82 -0.07
CA ALA A 152 2.70 -11.63 -0.70
C ALA A 152 2.85 -11.43 -2.23
N ARG A 153 1.89 -10.80 -2.91
CA ARG A 153 1.99 -10.46 -4.34
C ARG A 153 2.75 -9.15 -4.59
N ASN A 154 2.89 -8.32 -3.57
CA ASN A 154 3.62 -7.04 -3.63
C ASN A 154 4.92 -7.08 -2.82
N LEU A 155 5.34 -8.30 -2.45
CA LEU A 155 6.60 -8.57 -1.77
C LEU A 155 7.46 -9.48 -2.65
N MET A 156 8.74 -9.14 -2.78
CA MET A 156 9.69 -9.87 -3.59
C MET A 156 10.79 -10.50 -2.73
N VAL A 157 11.23 -11.69 -3.11
CA VAL A 157 12.38 -12.35 -2.49
C VAL A 157 13.60 -11.99 -3.31
N LEU A 158 14.49 -11.20 -2.74
CA LEU A 158 15.71 -10.75 -3.42
C LEU A 158 16.83 -11.81 -3.33
N ASP A 159 17.81 -11.74 -4.22
CA ASP A 159 18.99 -12.63 -4.22
C ASP A 159 19.73 -12.61 -2.88
N SER A 160 19.71 -11.48 -2.17
CA SER A 160 20.23 -11.33 -0.80
C SER A 160 19.39 -12.03 0.27
N ASN A 161 18.29 -12.70 -0.12
CA ASN A 161 17.28 -13.28 0.77
C ASN A 161 16.59 -12.26 1.71
N GLU A 162 16.60 -10.98 1.30
CA GLU A 162 15.83 -9.90 1.91
C GLU A 162 14.45 -9.80 1.25
N ILE A 163 13.52 -9.07 1.87
CA ILE A 163 12.20 -8.78 1.30
C ILE A 163 12.24 -7.41 0.62
N GLY A 164 11.98 -7.39 -0.69
CA GLY A 164 11.71 -6.18 -1.45
C GLY A 164 10.23 -5.84 -1.42
N VAL A 165 9.90 -4.56 -1.29
CA VAL A 165 8.53 -4.05 -1.28
C VAL A 165 8.28 -3.26 -2.55
N ILE A 166 7.21 -3.58 -3.26
CA ILE A 166 6.78 -2.90 -4.49
C ILE A 166 5.34 -2.42 -4.34
N ASP A 167 4.86 -1.61 -5.28
CA ASP A 167 3.46 -1.13 -5.35
C ASP A 167 3.06 -0.24 -4.16
N PHE A 168 3.96 0.64 -3.73
CA PHE A 168 3.83 1.49 -2.53
C PHE A 168 3.34 2.92 -2.82
N GLN A 169 3.01 3.27 -4.06
CA GLN A 169 2.66 4.65 -4.47
C GLN A 169 1.38 5.18 -3.81
N ASP A 170 0.53 4.30 -3.32
CA ASP A 170 -0.71 4.64 -2.63
C ASP A 170 -0.59 4.60 -1.09
N ALA A 171 0.64 4.53 -0.58
CA ALA A 171 0.89 4.54 0.86
C ALA A 171 0.38 5.84 1.52
N VAL A 172 -0.15 5.70 2.73
CA VAL A 172 -0.77 6.79 3.51
C VAL A 172 -0.41 6.69 4.99
N ILE A 173 -0.82 7.68 5.78
CA ILE A 173 -0.83 7.54 7.24
C ILE A 173 -2.18 6.97 7.64
N GLY A 174 -2.18 5.81 8.32
CA GLY A 174 -3.37 5.07 8.68
C GLY A 174 -3.18 4.18 9.92
N PRO A 175 -4.19 3.39 10.30
CA PRO A 175 -4.17 2.59 11.51
C PRO A 175 -3.13 1.46 11.43
N ILE A 176 -2.43 1.25 12.53
CA ILE A 176 -1.32 0.30 12.66
C ILE A 176 -1.68 -1.14 12.24
N THR A 177 -2.94 -1.52 12.32
CA THR A 177 -3.39 -2.88 11.99
C THR A 177 -3.70 -3.09 10.52
N TYR A 178 -3.77 -2.03 9.69
CA TYR A 178 -4.24 -2.14 8.31
C TYR A 178 -3.44 -3.15 7.48
N ASP A 179 -2.13 -2.97 7.40
CA ASP A 179 -1.26 -3.84 6.62
C ASP A 179 -1.11 -5.25 7.22
N LEU A 180 -1.34 -5.39 8.53
CA LEU A 180 -1.38 -6.71 9.17
C LEU A 180 -2.58 -7.54 8.68
N VAL A 181 -3.72 -6.90 8.44
CA VAL A 181 -4.92 -7.56 7.87
C VAL A 181 -4.68 -7.92 6.40
N SER A 182 -4.01 -7.07 5.64
CA SER A 182 -3.68 -7.35 4.23
C SER A 182 -2.68 -8.50 4.08
N LEU A 183 -1.84 -8.70 5.09
CA LEU A 183 -0.82 -9.76 5.11
C LEU A 183 -1.40 -11.13 5.45
N TYR A 184 -2.53 -11.19 6.17
CA TYR A 184 -3.18 -12.41 6.62
C TYR A 184 -4.01 -13.06 5.51
#